data_be8552ae617241cfd2bbc7c8788b2883
#
_entry.id   be8552ae617241cfd2bbc7c8788b2883
#
_cell.length_a   1.000
_cell.length_b   1.000
_cell.length_c   1.000
_cell.angle_alpha   90.00
_cell.angle_beta   90.00
_cell.angle_gamma   90.00
#
_symmetry.space_group_name_H-M   'P 1'
#
loop_
_entity.id
_entity.type
_entity.pdbx_description
1 polymer ?
#
loop_
_entity_poly.entity_id
_entity_poly.type
_entity_poly.pdbx_seq_one_letter_code
_entity_poly.pdbx_strand_id
1 'polypeptide(L)'
;VVVWLINPYVNSFIRDNTSVYEKIQDVSGNFAESLMDGKTVVDGEQQNELISGMNFPELLQNGIADNNTAAVYQTLSVNTFGEYVSRYLANIAVNCLSFLVSYILASVLIHVFAYALDLLARLPVLRGINKLAGAVIGGGKCVIFIWVAMLILTILCNTEVGQEGLRLIRGDTVLNFLYDKNIFIRIFAGINRILQA
;
A
#
# COMPACT_ATOMS: atom_id res chain seq x y z
N VAL A 1 -1.11 -3.61 -16.65
CA VAL A 1 0.14 -3.59 -17.44
C VAL A 1 0.77 -2.20 -17.41
N VAL A 2 0.08 -1.11 -17.85
CA VAL A 2 0.67 0.26 -17.93
C VAL A 2 1.19 0.74 -16.57
N VAL A 3 0.40 0.57 -15.48
CA VAL A 3 0.84 0.93 -14.11
C VAL A 3 2.12 0.19 -13.74
N TRP A 4 2.22 -1.07 -14.08
CA TRP A 4 3.37 -1.92 -13.75
C TRP A 4 4.67 -1.46 -14.46
N LEU A 5 4.53 -0.95 -15.68
CA LEU A 5 5.65 -0.39 -16.44
C LEU A 5 6.13 0.96 -15.89
N ILE A 6 5.19 1.78 -15.42
CA ILE A 6 5.49 3.14 -14.92
C ILE A 6 5.98 3.11 -13.47
N ASN A 7 5.44 2.19 -12.64
CA ASN A 7 5.69 2.17 -11.19
C ASN A 7 7.17 2.16 -10.77
N PRO A 8 8.08 1.38 -11.38
CA PRO A 8 9.50 1.40 -10.99
C PRO A 8 10.14 2.78 -11.15
N TYR A 9 9.81 3.49 -12.23
CA TYR A 9 10.34 4.83 -12.47
C TYR A 9 9.79 5.86 -11.49
N VAL A 10 8.50 5.77 -11.16
CA VAL A 10 7.87 6.64 -10.15
C VAL A 10 8.45 6.36 -8.76
N ASN A 11 8.65 5.09 -8.41
CA ASN A 11 9.22 4.71 -7.11
C ASN A 11 10.65 5.25 -6.95
N SER A 12 11.51 5.04 -7.96
CA SER A 12 12.86 5.60 -7.97
C SER A 12 12.84 7.12 -7.91
N PHE A 13 11.96 7.77 -8.68
CA PHE A 13 11.84 9.23 -8.65
C PHE A 13 11.46 9.73 -7.25
N ILE A 14 10.48 9.10 -6.58
CA ILE A 14 10.06 9.50 -5.23
C ILE A 14 11.19 9.31 -4.22
N ARG A 15 11.96 8.22 -4.32
CA ARG A 15 13.05 7.93 -3.39
C ARG A 15 14.28 8.82 -3.60
N ASP A 16 14.64 9.03 -4.86
CA ASP A 16 15.95 9.61 -5.19
C ASP A 16 15.86 11.12 -5.44
N ASN A 17 14.69 11.64 -5.80
CA ASN A 17 14.53 13.04 -6.24
C ASN A 17 13.55 13.85 -5.40
N THR A 18 12.99 13.27 -4.33
CA THR A 18 12.06 14.01 -3.44
C THR A 18 12.40 13.76 -1.98
N SER A 19 12.05 14.71 -1.11
CA SER A 19 12.14 14.54 0.35
C SER A 19 10.99 13.72 0.95
N VAL A 20 10.14 13.12 0.12
CA VAL A 20 8.95 12.37 0.57
C VAL A 20 9.37 11.11 1.31
N TYR A 21 10.36 10.39 0.79
CA TYR A 21 10.87 9.18 1.44
C TYR A 21 11.42 9.47 2.84
N GLU A 22 12.25 10.51 2.97
CA GLU A 22 12.84 10.92 4.24
C GLU A 22 11.76 11.30 5.26
N LYS A 23 10.76 12.10 4.85
CA LYS A 23 9.64 12.48 5.72
C LYS A 23 8.80 11.28 6.17
N ILE A 24 8.53 10.33 5.29
CA ILE A 24 7.81 9.10 5.64
C ILE A 24 8.66 8.28 6.62
N GLN A 25 9.96 8.22 6.41
CA GLN A 25 10.88 7.51 7.30
C GLN A 25 10.93 8.15 8.70
N ASP A 26 10.98 9.48 8.79
CA ASP A 26 10.94 10.20 10.06
C ASP A 26 9.64 9.95 10.83
N VAL A 27 8.49 10.03 10.15
CA VAL A 27 7.18 9.74 10.76
C VAL A 27 7.10 8.28 11.21
N SER A 28 7.60 7.34 10.40
CA SER A 28 7.65 5.92 10.76
C SER A 28 8.60 5.65 11.92
N GLY A 29 9.70 6.40 12.02
CA GLY A 29 10.65 6.35 13.14
C GLY A 29 10.00 6.77 14.46
N ASN A 30 9.37 7.93 14.46
CA ASN A 30 8.65 8.44 15.64
C ASN A 30 7.54 7.48 16.10
N PHE A 31 6.83 6.87 15.16
CA PHE A 31 5.83 5.85 15.44
C PHE A 31 6.45 4.60 16.08
N ALA A 32 7.55 4.08 15.53
CA ALA A 32 8.25 2.92 16.06
C ALA A 32 8.80 3.20 17.47
N GLU A 33 9.35 4.38 17.72
CA GLU A 33 9.81 4.79 19.05
C GLU A 33 8.65 4.85 20.06
N SER A 34 7.49 5.37 19.66
CA SER A 34 6.30 5.40 20.50
C SER A 34 5.78 4.02 20.88
N LEU A 35 5.95 3.02 20.01
CA LEU A 35 5.60 1.62 20.29
C LEU A 35 6.57 0.97 21.29
N MET A 36 7.84 1.35 21.22
CA MET A 36 8.89 0.75 22.08
C MET A 36 8.85 1.27 23.50
N ASP A 37 8.25 2.44 23.77
CA ASP A 37 8.19 3.08 25.10
C ASP A 37 9.57 3.09 25.82
N GLY A 38 10.64 3.33 25.05
CA GLY A 38 12.01 3.32 25.52
C GLY A 38 12.59 1.94 25.88
N LYS A 39 11.90 0.83 25.57
CA LYS A 39 12.36 -0.54 25.81
C LYS A 39 13.10 -1.09 24.61
N THR A 40 14.22 -1.76 24.88
CA THR A 40 14.91 -2.56 23.85
C THR A 40 14.24 -3.94 23.78
N VAL A 41 13.50 -4.19 22.70
CA VAL A 41 12.80 -5.45 22.49
C VAL A 41 13.71 -6.39 21.69
N VAL A 42 14.25 -7.40 22.35
CA VAL A 42 15.20 -8.36 21.76
C VAL A 42 14.55 -9.73 21.54
N ASP A 43 13.56 -10.09 22.36
CA ASP A 43 12.91 -11.40 22.31
C ASP A 43 11.79 -11.45 21.26
N GLY A 44 11.76 -12.56 20.49
CA GLY A 44 10.79 -12.78 19.43
C GLY A 44 9.33 -12.88 19.93
N GLU A 45 9.10 -13.38 21.15
CA GLU A 45 7.76 -13.42 21.74
C GLU A 45 7.25 -12.00 22.04
N GLN A 46 8.09 -11.16 22.62
CA GLN A 46 7.76 -9.76 22.89
C GLN A 46 7.52 -8.96 21.59
N GLN A 47 8.28 -9.25 20.52
CA GLN A 47 8.08 -8.64 19.23
C GLN A 47 6.70 -9.00 18.64
N ASN A 48 6.31 -10.26 18.72
CA ASN A 48 5.00 -10.73 18.26
C ASN A 48 3.85 -10.14 19.09
N GLU A 49 4.03 -9.99 20.39
CA GLU A 49 3.04 -9.34 21.26
C GLU A 49 2.86 -7.88 20.89
N LEU A 50 3.95 -7.14 20.66
CA LEU A 50 3.90 -5.76 20.18
C LEU A 50 3.20 -5.65 18.83
N ILE A 51 3.53 -6.51 17.86
CA ILE A 51 2.89 -6.51 16.54
C ILE A 51 1.39 -6.76 16.68
N SER A 52 0.99 -7.73 17.49
CA SER A 52 -0.43 -8.05 17.73
C SER A 52 -1.17 -6.94 18.46
N GLY A 53 -0.48 -6.18 19.30
CA GLY A 53 -1.01 -5.01 20.00
C GLY A 53 -1.19 -3.78 19.12
N MET A 54 -0.59 -3.74 17.92
CA MET A 54 -0.80 -2.63 16.99
C MET A 54 -2.25 -2.60 16.49
N ASN A 55 -2.86 -1.40 16.45
CA ASN A 55 -4.21 -1.22 15.91
C ASN A 55 -4.26 -1.27 14.37
N PHE A 56 -3.55 -2.24 13.79
CA PHE A 56 -3.53 -2.47 12.34
C PHE A 56 -4.42 -3.66 11.96
N PRO A 57 -4.96 -3.71 10.73
CA PRO A 57 -5.59 -4.92 10.19
C PRO A 57 -4.61 -6.11 10.17
N GLU A 58 -5.14 -7.34 10.34
CA GLU A 58 -4.35 -8.58 10.41
C GLU A 58 -3.36 -8.74 9.25
N LEU A 59 -3.78 -8.35 8.04
CA LEU A 59 -2.92 -8.42 6.86
C LEU A 59 -1.62 -7.63 7.04
N LEU A 60 -1.68 -6.46 7.67
CA LEU A 60 -0.51 -5.62 7.91
C LEU A 60 0.31 -6.15 9.09
N GLN A 61 -0.34 -6.60 10.16
CA GLN A 61 0.32 -7.25 11.30
C GLN A 61 1.07 -8.51 10.85
N ASN A 62 0.42 -9.39 10.10
CA ASN A 62 1.03 -10.60 9.55
C ASN A 62 2.18 -10.25 8.59
N GLY A 63 2.03 -9.21 7.78
CA GLY A 63 3.10 -8.72 6.93
C GLY A 63 4.34 -8.29 7.71
N ILE A 64 4.17 -7.61 8.84
CA ILE A 64 5.28 -7.23 9.73
C ILE A 64 5.88 -8.48 10.39
N ALA A 65 5.07 -9.39 10.91
CA ALA A 65 5.53 -10.60 11.59
C ALA A 65 6.27 -11.55 10.65
N ASP A 66 5.69 -11.87 9.49
CA ASP A 66 6.25 -12.81 8.51
C ASP A 66 7.58 -12.32 7.90
N ASN A 67 7.77 -11.01 7.84
CA ASN A 67 9.00 -10.40 7.32
C ASN A 67 10.01 -10.04 8.42
N ASN A 68 9.74 -10.34 9.69
CA ASN A 68 10.66 -10.14 10.80
C ASN A 68 11.75 -11.21 10.82
N THR A 69 12.64 -11.17 9.84
CA THR A 69 13.69 -12.19 9.62
C THR A 69 15.06 -11.54 9.46
N ALA A 70 16.11 -12.28 9.80
CA ALA A 70 17.50 -11.82 9.67
C ALA A 70 17.83 -11.36 8.24
N ALA A 71 17.29 -12.02 7.22
CA ALA A 71 17.50 -11.66 5.82
C ALA A 71 16.90 -10.28 5.50
N VAL A 72 15.70 -9.98 6.03
CA VAL A 72 15.06 -8.68 5.84
C VAL A 72 15.79 -7.59 6.60
N TYR A 73 16.31 -7.87 7.80
CA TYR A 73 17.15 -6.92 8.54
C TYR A 73 18.40 -6.53 7.74
N GLN A 74 19.07 -7.49 7.13
CA GLN A 74 20.22 -7.21 6.24
C GLN A 74 19.80 -6.37 5.03
N THR A 75 18.70 -6.72 4.37
CA THR A 75 18.21 -6.01 3.19
C THR A 75 17.84 -4.57 3.52
N LEU A 76 17.23 -4.34 4.68
CA LEU A 76 16.84 -3.02 5.14
C LEU A 76 17.98 -2.26 5.81
N SER A 77 19.15 -2.90 6.03
CA SER A 77 20.28 -2.32 6.77
C SER A 77 19.86 -1.81 8.14
N VAL A 78 19.17 -2.64 8.93
CA VAL A 78 18.68 -2.35 10.28
C VAL A 78 19.21 -3.37 11.27
N ASN A 79 19.37 -2.96 12.53
CA ASN A 79 19.93 -3.81 13.59
C ASN A 79 18.94 -4.06 14.73
N THR A 80 17.92 -3.24 14.86
CA THR A 80 16.94 -3.31 15.97
C THR A 80 15.54 -3.54 15.43
N PHE A 81 14.66 -4.08 16.28
CA PHE A 81 13.26 -4.28 15.95
C PHE A 81 12.54 -2.96 15.64
N GLY A 82 12.83 -1.90 16.38
CA GLY A 82 12.27 -0.57 16.14
C GLY A 82 12.66 -0.01 14.76
N GLU A 83 13.96 -0.11 14.40
CA GLU A 83 14.42 0.28 13.07
C GLU A 83 13.77 -0.57 11.97
N TYR A 84 13.60 -1.89 12.22
CA TYR A 84 12.90 -2.78 11.30
C TYR A 84 11.47 -2.33 11.05
N VAL A 85 10.67 -2.13 12.11
CA VAL A 85 9.27 -1.68 12.00
C VAL A 85 9.19 -0.35 11.27
N SER A 86 10.04 0.62 11.66
CA SER A 86 10.11 1.93 11.02
C SER A 86 10.37 1.82 9.51
N ARG A 87 11.44 1.13 9.12
CA ARG A 87 11.80 0.99 7.70
C ARG A 87 10.81 0.16 6.91
N TYR A 88 10.26 -0.89 7.51
CA TYR A 88 9.26 -1.72 6.88
C TYR A 88 8.00 -0.91 6.55
N LEU A 89 7.47 -0.17 7.51
CA LEU A 89 6.31 0.70 7.33
C LEU A 89 6.58 1.82 6.32
N ALA A 90 7.76 2.45 6.39
CA ALA A 90 8.16 3.47 5.42
C ALA A 90 8.21 2.91 3.99
N ASN A 91 8.76 1.71 3.80
CA ASN A 91 8.81 1.07 2.50
C ASN A 91 7.42 0.73 1.95
N ILE A 92 6.52 0.20 2.79
CA ILE A 92 5.12 -0.04 2.38
C ILE A 92 4.47 1.28 1.95
N ALA A 93 4.58 2.33 2.77
CA ALA A 93 3.96 3.62 2.49
C ALA A 93 4.47 4.22 1.17
N VAL A 94 5.79 4.20 0.94
CA VAL A 94 6.38 4.71 -0.31
C VAL A 94 5.97 3.87 -1.52
N ASN A 95 5.94 2.54 -1.39
CA ASN A 95 5.49 1.66 -2.48
C ASN A 95 4.02 1.88 -2.82
N CYS A 96 3.16 2.03 -1.80
CA CYS A 96 1.75 2.38 -1.99
C CYS A 96 1.60 3.75 -2.65
N LEU A 97 2.35 4.76 -2.20
CA LEU A 97 2.34 6.10 -2.79
C LEU A 97 2.79 6.07 -4.26
N SER A 98 3.88 5.37 -4.55
CA SER A 98 4.39 5.20 -5.91
C SER A 98 3.37 4.54 -6.82
N PHE A 99 2.65 3.53 -6.30
CA PHE A 99 1.58 2.89 -7.03
C PHE A 99 0.41 3.84 -7.31
N LEU A 100 -0.01 4.64 -6.33
CA LEU A 100 -1.09 5.62 -6.51
C LEU A 100 -0.73 6.65 -7.59
N VAL A 101 0.48 7.20 -7.53
CA VAL A 101 0.97 8.14 -8.54
C VAL A 101 1.01 7.47 -9.92
N SER A 102 1.54 6.26 -10.00
CA SER A 102 1.58 5.48 -11.24
C SER A 102 0.19 5.18 -11.79
N TYR A 103 -0.77 4.88 -10.90
CA TYR A 103 -2.17 4.65 -11.28
C TYR A 103 -2.81 5.89 -11.86
N ILE A 104 -2.59 7.06 -11.24
CA ILE A 104 -3.09 8.34 -11.74
C ILE A 104 -2.50 8.64 -13.12
N LEU A 105 -1.17 8.52 -13.27
CA LEU A 105 -0.50 8.73 -14.55
C LEU A 105 -1.01 7.79 -15.64
N ALA A 106 -1.11 6.49 -15.33
CA ALA A 106 -1.63 5.50 -16.26
C ALA A 106 -3.09 5.79 -16.63
N SER A 107 -3.93 6.22 -15.68
CA SER A 107 -5.31 6.58 -15.93
C SER A 107 -5.42 7.77 -16.87
N VAL A 108 -4.62 8.81 -16.66
CA VAL A 108 -4.56 9.98 -17.56
C VAL A 108 -4.14 9.55 -18.96
N LEU A 109 -3.08 8.76 -19.09
CA LEU A 109 -2.61 8.26 -20.40
C LEU A 109 -3.70 7.47 -21.12
N ILE A 110 -4.37 6.52 -20.41
CA ILE A 110 -5.45 5.72 -21.00
C ILE A 110 -6.61 6.59 -21.46
N HIS A 111 -6.99 7.62 -20.68
CA HIS A 111 -8.06 8.54 -21.07
C HIS A 111 -7.68 9.38 -22.29
N VAL A 112 -6.45 9.87 -22.37
CA VAL A 112 -5.95 10.59 -23.55
C VAL A 112 -5.97 9.70 -24.79
N PHE A 113 -5.49 8.44 -24.66
CA PHE A 113 -5.54 7.48 -25.76
C PHE A 113 -6.98 7.12 -26.16
N ALA A 114 -7.87 6.88 -25.19
CA ALA A 114 -9.28 6.59 -25.45
C ALA A 114 -9.96 7.76 -26.16
N TYR A 115 -9.69 8.99 -25.74
CA TYR A 115 -10.21 10.20 -26.40
C TYR A 115 -9.69 10.33 -27.85
N ALA A 116 -8.40 10.07 -28.08
CA ALA A 116 -7.81 10.07 -29.41
C ALA A 116 -8.43 9.00 -30.32
N LEU A 117 -8.69 7.78 -29.77
CA LEU A 117 -9.35 6.71 -30.51
C LEU A 117 -10.85 7.01 -30.77
N ASP A 118 -11.56 7.63 -29.85
CA ASP A 118 -12.98 8.02 -30.02
C ASP A 118 -13.13 9.09 -31.12
N LEU A 119 -12.14 9.97 -31.25
CA LEU A 119 -12.06 10.92 -32.35
C LEU A 119 -11.91 10.24 -33.72
N LEU A 120 -11.24 9.08 -33.77
CA LEU A 120 -11.03 8.27 -34.96
C LEU A 120 -12.20 7.31 -35.26
N ALA A 121 -12.93 6.86 -34.21
CA ALA A 121 -13.95 5.81 -34.29
C ALA A 121 -15.35 6.31 -33.98
N ARG A 122 -15.88 7.29 -34.69
CA ARG A 122 -17.32 7.65 -34.67
C ARG A 122 -18.16 6.62 -35.45
N LEU A 123 -18.13 5.34 -35.01
CA LEU A 123 -18.95 4.27 -35.61
C LEU A 123 -20.07 3.80 -34.66
N PRO A 124 -21.34 3.74 -35.13
CA PRO A 124 -22.54 3.54 -34.30
C PRO A 124 -22.96 2.06 -34.11
N VAL A 125 -22.08 1.14 -33.70
CA VAL A 125 -22.42 -0.31 -33.75
C VAL A 125 -22.63 -1.00 -32.39
N LEU A 126 -22.49 -0.37 -31.21
CA LEU A 126 -22.48 -1.11 -29.93
C LEU A 126 -23.52 -0.69 -28.87
N ARG A 127 -24.76 -0.36 -29.26
CA ARG A 127 -25.80 0.09 -28.28
C ARG A 127 -26.39 -1.00 -27.38
N GLY A 128 -26.28 -2.30 -27.71
CA GLY A 128 -26.98 -3.37 -26.98
C GLY A 128 -26.18 -4.03 -25.84
N ILE A 129 -24.88 -4.17 -26.00
CA ILE A 129 -24.00 -4.85 -25.03
C ILE A 129 -23.60 -3.92 -23.85
N ASN A 130 -23.86 -2.62 -24.04
CA ASN A 130 -23.31 -1.56 -23.19
C ASN A 130 -23.92 -1.50 -21.76
N LYS A 131 -25.13 -2.04 -21.53
CA LYS A 131 -25.83 -1.87 -20.25
C LYS A 131 -25.34 -2.85 -19.18
N LEU A 132 -25.09 -4.10 -19.56
CA LEU A 132 -24.55 -5.13 -18.65
C LEU A 132 -23.07 -4.94 -18.40
N ALA A 133 -22.31 -4.65 -19.47
CA ALA A 133 -20.90 -4.31 -19.37
C ALA A 133 -20.67 -3.04 -18.52
N GLY A 134 -21.52 -2.03 -18.67
CA GLY A 134 -21.47 -0.81 -17.86
C GLY A 134 -21.69 -1.05 -16.36
N ALA A 135 -22.60 -1.96 -15.99
CA ALA A 135 -22.84 -2.31 -14.59
C ALA A 135 -21.65 -3.06 -13.96
N VAL A 136 -21.06 -4.01 -14.70
CA VAL A 136 -19.87 -4.77 -14.23
C VAL A 136 -18.65 -3.86 -14.13
N ILE A 137 -18.43 -3.01 -15.14
CA ILE A 137 -17.33 -2.04 -15.12
C ILE A 137 -17.54 -0.99 -14.03
N GLY A 138 -18.76 -0.51 -13.83
CA GLY A 138 -19.10 0.46 -12.79
C GLY A 138 -18.91 -0.12 -11.38
N GLY A 139 -19.38 -1.34 -11.14
CA GLY A 139 -19.15 -2.07 -9.88
C GLY A 139 -17.68 -2.34 -9.61
N GLY A 140 -16.94 -2.78 -10.63
CA GLY A 140 -15.50 -2.97 -10.54
C GLY A 140 -14.74 -1.68 -10.20
N LYS A 141 -15.12 -0.55 -10.83
CA LYS A 141 -14.57 0.76 -10.45
C LYS A 141 -14.83 1.12 -8.99
N CYS A 142 -16.02 0.86 -8.48
CA CYS A 142 -16.37 1.13 -7.08
C CYS A 142 -15.44 0.36 -6.13
N VAL A 143 -15.25 -0.93 -6.36
CA VAL A 143 -14.31 -1.76 -5.55
C VAL A 143 -12.88 -1.21 -5.62
N ILE A 144 -12.43 -0.82 -6.82
CA ILE A 144 -11.09 -0.23 -7.00
C ILE A 144 -10.96 1.08 -6.20
N PHE A 145 -11.97 1.96 -6.22
CA PHE A 145 -11.95 3.19 -5.43
C PHE A 145 -11.89 2.92 -3.92
N ILE A 146 -12.65 1.95 -3.42
CA ILE A 146 -12.58 1.53 -2.01
C ILE A 146 -11.17 1.00 -1.70
N TRP A 147 -10.59 0.17 -2.55
CA TRP A 147 -9.26 -0.36 -2.37
C TRP A 147 -8.18 0.72 -2.40
N VAL A 148 -8.32 1.73 -3.26
CA VAL A 148 -7.43 2.90 -3.29
C VAL A 148 -7.58 3.73 -2.02
N ALA A 149 -8.79 3.95 -1.52
CA ALA A 149 -9.01 4.65 -0.24
C ALA A 149 -8.33 3.90 0.92
N MET A 150 -8.45 2.57 0.97
CA MET A 150 -7.76 1.73 1.96
C MET A 150 -6.24 1.79 1.82
N LEU A 151 -5.71 1.90 0.59
CA LEU A 151 -4.29 2.15 0.36
C LEU A 151 -3.84 3.48 0.96
N ILE A 152 -4.61 4.54 0.77
CA ILE A 152 -4.31 5.85 1.36
C ILE A 152 -4.24 5.76 2.88
N LEU A 153 -5.20 5.07 3.52
CA LEU A 153 -5.15 4.84 4.97
C LEU A 153 -3.93 4.02 5.38
N THR A 154 -3.52 3.05 4.58
CA THR A 154 -2.29 2.27 4.82
C THR A 154 -1.03 3.13 4.71
N ILE A 155 -0.97 4.07 3.77
CA ILE A 155 0.14 5.04 3.67
C ILE A 155 0.19 5.92 4.93
N LEU A 156 -0.98 6.29 5.44
CA LEU A 156 -1.13 7.13 6.63
C LEU A 156 -1.10 6.33 7.95
N CYS A 157 -0.73 5.05 7.95
CA CYS A 157 -0.79 4.17 9.13
C CYS A 157 0.01 4.70 10.34
N ASN A 158 1.02 5.53 10.09
CA ASN A 158 1.85 6.15 11.11
C ASN A 158 1.27 7.50 11.62
N THR A 159 0.10 7.91 11.17
CA THR A 159 -0.60 9.13 11.61
C THR A 159 -1.86 8.77 12.41
N GLU A 160 -2.33 9.70 13.23
CA GLU A 160 -3.58 9.52 14.00
C GLU A 160 -4.78 9.20 13.10
N VAL A 161 -4.89 9.90 11.96
CA VAL A 161 -5.98 9.68 10.99
C VAL A 161 -5.91 8.28 10.37
N GLY A 162 -4.72 7.83 10.00
CA GLY A 162 -4.51 6.51 9.44
C GLY A 162 -4.81 5.40 10.44
N GLN A 163 -4.31 5.53 11.67
CA GLN A 163 -4.56 4.57 12.76
C GLN A 163 -6.05 4.45 13.07
N GLU A 164 -6.76 5.56 13.21
CA GLU A 164 -8.21 5.54 13.45
C GLU A 164 -8.96 4.92 12.27
N GLY A 165 -8.60 5.25 11.03
CA GLY A 165 -9.18 4.63 9.84
C GLY A 165 -8.94 3.12 9.78
N LEU A 166 -7.74 2.66 10.07
CA LEU A 166 -7.42 1.23 10.10
C LEU A 166 -8.12 0.51 11.26
N ARG A 167 -8.30 1.17 12.41
CA ARG A 167 -9.08 0.66 13.54
C ARG A 167 -10.54 0.45 13.16
N LEU A 168 -11.15 1.39 12.44
CA LEU A 168 -12.53 1.27 11.94
C LEU A 168 -12.66 0.11 10.93
N ILE A 169 -11.68 -0.05 10.03
CA ILE A 169 -11.64 -1.18 9.09
C ILE A 169 -11.60 -2.50 9.84
N ARG A 170 -10.73 -2.63 10.85
CA ARG A 170 -10.62 -3.83 11.67
C ARG A 170 -11.90 -4.13 12.46
N GLY A 171 -12.61 -3.11 12.90
CA GLY A 171 -13.87 -3.24 13.67
C GLY A 171 -15.09 -3.66 12.86
N ASP A 172 -15.05 -3.55 11.52
CA ASP A 172 -16.16 -3.87 10.62
C ASP A 172 -15.85 -5.09 9.75
N THR A 173 -16.70 -6.11 9.80
CA THR A 173 -16.49 -7.39 9.09
C THR A 173 -16.39 -7.22 7.58
N VAL A 174 -17.19 -6.31 6.98
CA VAL A 174 -17.21 -6.10 5.53
C VAL A 174 -15.97 -5.32 5.09
N LEU A 175 -15.63 -4.26 5.82
CA LEU A 175 -14.44 -3.46 5.52
C LEU A 175 -13.17 -4.29 5.72
N ASN A 176 -13.08 -5.08 6.77
CA ASN A 176 -11.94 -5.97 7.00
C ASN A 176 -11.81 -7.01 5.88
N PHE A 177 -12.90 -7.64 5.47
CA PHE A 177 -12.91 -8.57 4.33
C PHE A 177 -12.42 -7.88 3.04
N LEU A 178 -12.88 -6.66 2.74
CA LEU A 178 -12.44 -5.90 1.56
C LEU A 178 -10.95 -5.53 1.65
N TYR A 179 -10.47 -5.22 2.84
CA TYR A 179 -9.06 -4.93 3.10
C TYR A 179 -8.18 -6.16 2.85
N ASP A 180 -8.55 -7.30 3.41
CA ASP A 180 -7.82 -8.58 3.24
C ASP A 180 -7.80 -9.06 1.79
N LYS A 181 -8.85 -8.76 1.02
CA LYS A 181 -8.93 -9.07 -0.41
C LYS A 181 -8.32 -7.99 -1.30
N ASN A 182 -7.84 -6.90 -0.73
CA ASN A 182 -7.20 -5.81 -1.47
C ASN A 182 -5.90 -6.30 -2.12
N ILE A 183 -5.97 -6.50 -3.44
CA ILE A 183 -4.85 -7.01 -4.23
C ILE A 183 -3.64 -6.06 -4.13
N PHE A 184 -3.88 -4.75 -4.09
CA PHE A 184 -2.81 -3.75 -4.03
C PHE A 184 -2.03 -3.87 -2.72
N ILE A 185 -2.72 -3.93 -1.57
CA ILE A 185 -2.07 -4.07 -0.26
C ILE A 185 -1.33 -5.41 -0.18
N ARG A 186 -1.92 -6.50 -0.67
CA ARG A 186 -1.27 -7.82 -0.70
C ARG A 186 0.02 -7.84 -1.52
N ILE A 187 0.03 -7.17 -2.67
CA ILE A 187 1.24 -7.02 -3.48
C ILE A 187 2.30 -6.26 -2.69
N PHE A 188 1.94 -5.15 -2.04
CA PHE A 188 2.91 -4.30 -1.35
C PHE A 188 3.36 -4.86 0.01
N ALA A 189 2.50 -5.55 0.75
CA ALA A 189 2.87 -6.27 1.96
C ALA A 189 3.74 -7.51 1.66
N GLY A 190 3.56 -8.14 0.48
CA GLY A 190 4.32 -9.31 0.03
C GLY A 190 5.58 -9.03 -0.78
N ILE A 191 5.88 -7.78 -1.10
CA ILE A 191 6.97 -7.37 -2.03
C ILE A 191 8.37 -7.78 -1.53
N ASN A 192 8.56 -8.01 -0.25
CA ASN A 192 9.85 -8.50 0.25
C ASN A 192 10.22 -9.91 -0.25
N ARG A 193 9.29 -10.68 -0.82
CA ARG A 193 9.63 -11.96 -1.50
C ARG A 193 10.12 -11.76 -2.92
N ILE A 194 9.83 -10.61 -3.54
CA ILE A 194 10.18 -10.36 -4.96
C ILE A 194 11.54 -9.67 -5.07
N LEU A 195 11.99 -9.00 -4.01
CA LEU A 195 13.34 -8.39 -3.97
C LEU A 195 14.45 -9.39 -3.64
N GLN A 196 14.11 -10.67 -3.40
CA GLN A 196 15.07 -11.75 -3.15
C GLN A 196 15.22 -12.72 -4.35
N ALA A 197 14.57 -12.45 -5.47
CA ALA A 197 14.74 -13.15 -6.75
C ALA A 197 15.41 -12.24 -7.77
#